data_97e2859dc8eba01aa8c65a833d50e320
#
_entry.id   97e2859dc8eba01aa8c65a833d50e320
#
_cell.length_a   1.000
_cell.length_b   1.000
_cell.length_c   1.000
_cell.angle_alpha   90.00
_cell.angle_beta   90.00
_cell.angle_gamma   90.00
#
_symmetry.space_group_name_H-M   'P 1'
#
loop_
_entity.id
_entity.type
_entity.pdbx_description
1 polymer ?
#
loop_
_entity_poly.entity_id
_entity_poly.type
_entity_poly.pdbx_seq_one_letter_code
_entity_poly.pdbx_strand_id
1 'polypeptide(L)'
;MQLLSDGTMRVLQLNRPRVLNAINEEMIDIVRESLDRIEASPDAGTVLFRGAGRAICAGGDIMTVVKLADSEKREDHDAALRFFAKELVEDYRIHKLHKTTSALGHPKTFIGLWDGITMGGGVGMSVHAPVRIATERTLFAMPETAIGYTPDVGVMHTFARMDGETGTYLALTGNHIGGADTYLTGLATHYVSSSVVQDLVQRIAALPLESASRREVVVQCIDEFASDPFEADPAALQNSPFLGDRRIAMDLAFGRDTVEQIVLTLDDIAQRRSDSFTGKEMARRGVPTISDTTAAWAKETHDTLLNRSPRALKVSLRGIRCARHETFVESMYSCLVATASFCDFSLGRDFHTGVFHMLSKDPATGKRRTGRPAWNPARLEDVSDESVRNLFFCDAETAYRSGLQLRVPTLEGMPPLPRGRDARRIRD
;
A
#
# COMPACT_ATOMS: atom_id res chain seq x y z
N MET A 1 17.51 -8.17 -9.84
CA MET A 1 17.59 -6.76 -9.45
C MET A 1 18.95 -6.20 -9.81
N GLN A 2 19.11 -4.90 -10.00
CA GLN A 2 20.38 -4.27 -10.41
C GLN A 2 20.56 -2.93 -9.70
N LEU A 3 21.77 -2.67 -9.20
CA LEU A 3 22.21 -1.35 -8.78
C LEU A 3 23.14 -0.79 -9.87
N LEU A 4 22.71 0.29 -10.51
CA LEU A 4 23.46 0.98 -11.56
C LEU A 4 23.93 2.35 -11.05
N SER A 5 25.00 2.89 -11.64
CA SER A 5 25.50 4.23 -11.35
C SER A 5 25.40 5.08 -12.61
N ASP A 6 24.89 6.29 -12.45
CA ASP A 6 24.80 7.28 -13.53
C ASP A 6 25.12 8.66 -12.93
N GLY A 7 26.32 9.15 -13.15
CA GLY A 7 26.82 10.36 -12.49
C GLY A 7 26.73 10.27 -10.96
N THR A 8 26.05 11.25 -10.37
CA THR A 8 25.77 11.32 -8.92
C THR A 8 24.52 10.56 -8.50
N MET A 9 23.85 9.90 -9.43
CA MET A 9 22.64 9.11 -9.19
C MET A 9 22.99 7.62 -9.06
N ARG A 10 22.32 6.94 -8.13
CA ARG A 10 22.26 5.47 -8.06
C ARG A 10 20.88 5.00 -8.49
N VAL A 11 20.81 4.04 -9.40
CA VAL A 11 19.55 3.49 -9.91
C VAL A 11 19.34 2.11 -9.33
N LEU A 12 18.32 1.98 -8.51
CA LEU A 12 17.85 0.71 -7.96
C LEU A 12 16.75 0.17 -8.88
N GLN A 13 17.10 -0.77 -9.77
CA GLN A 13 16.19 -1.26 -10.79
C GLN A 13 15.76 -2.71 -10.51
N LEU A 14 14.45 -2.94 -10.35
CA LEU A 14 13.89 -4.28 -10.37
C LEU A 14 13.94 -4.82 -11.81
N ASN A 15 14.42 -6.05 -12.00
CA ASN A 15 14.65 -6.62 -13.34
C ASN A 15 14.21 -8.09 -13.45
N ARG A 16 12.92 -8.33 -13.20
CA ARG A 16 12.20 -9.59 -13.45
C ARG A 16 10.92 -9.32 -14.27
N PRO A 17 11.00 -8.69 -15.46
CA PRO A 17 9.82 -8.19 -16.18
C PRO A 17 8.82 -9.29 -16.57
N ARG A 18 9.26 -10.53 -16.73
CA ARG A 18 8.39 -11.68 -17.07
C ARG A 18 7.36 -11.99 -15.96
N VAL A 19 7.66 -11.64 -14.72
CA VAL A 19 6.77 -11.79 -13.54
C VAL A 19 6.40 -10.43 -12.96
N LEU A 20 6.38 -9.38 -13.79
CA LEU A 20 6.03 -8.01 -13.40
C LEU A 20 6.86 -7.51 -12.20
N ASN A 21 8.12 -7.90 -12.13
CA ASN A 21 9.06 -7.55 -11.07
C ASN A 21 8.61 -7.96 -9.66
N ALA A 22 7.78 -9.02 -9.52
CA ALA A 22 7.37 -9.53 -8.22
C ALA A 22 8.59 -9.82 -7.33
N ILE A 23 8.54 -9.34 -6.09
CA ILE A 23 9.64 -9.37 -5.13
C ILE A 23 9.70 -10.75 -4.49
N ASN A 24 10.87 -11.37 -4.51
CA ASN A 24 11.19 -12.58 -3.75
C ASN A 24 12.29 -12.28 -2.70
N GLU A 25 12.58 -13.25 -1.82
CA GLU A 25 13.54 -13.06 -0.74
C GLU A 25 14.95 -12.67 -1.26
N GLU A 26 15.43 -13.29 -2.34
CA GLU A 26 16.70 -12.92 -2.98
C GLU A 26 16.73 -11.45 -3.40
N MET A 27 15.61 -10.94 -3.94
CA MET A 27 15.54 -9.52 -4.33
C MET A 27 15.61 -8.60 -3.11
N ILE A 28 14.98 -8.96 -2.00
CA ILE A 28 15.06 -8.17 -0.75
C ILE A 28 16.51 -8.12 -0.24
N ASP A 29 17.22 -9.26 -0.28
CA ASP A 29 18.64 -9.31 0.11
C ASP A 29 19.50 -8.41 -0.80
N ILE A 30 19.23 -8.40 -2.12
CA ILE A 30 19.91 -7.48 -3.04
C ILE A 30 19.52 -6.01 -2.78
N VAL A 31 18.27 -5.71 -2.39
CA VAL A 31 17.88 -4.34 -1.94
C VAL A 31 18.71 -3.92 -0.76
N ARG A 32 18.82 -4.78 0.26
CA ARG A 32 19.60 -4.52 1.47
C ARG A 32 21.06 -4.20 1.13
N GLU A 33 21.74 -5.07 0.38
CA GLU A 33 23.12 -4.86 -0.03
C GLU A 33 23.29 -3.60 -0.89
N SER A 34 22.28 -3.29 -1.74
CA SER A 34 22.30 -2.08 -2.55
C SER A 34 22.17 -0.83 -1.70
N LEU A 35 21.30 -0.84 -0.69
CA LEU A 35 21.13 0.28 0.24
C LEU A 35 22.41 0.47 1.08
N ASP A 36 23.07 -0.60 1.53
CA ASP A 36 24.39 -0.52 2.22
C ASP A 36 25.41 0.20 1.35
N ARG A 37 25.50 -0.17 0.07
CA ARG A 37 26.41 0.47 -0.89
C ARG A 37 26.03 1.92 -1.19
N ILE A 38 24.74 2.22 -1.29
CA ILE A 38 24.23 3.58 -1.51
C ILE A 38 24.55 4.46 -0.30
N GLU A 39 24.29 3.98 0.92
CA GLU A 39 24.57 4.71 2.16
C GLU A 39 26.06 5.00 2.31
N ALA A 40 26.91 4.05 1.95
CA ALA A 40 28.37 4.19 2.00
C ALA A 40 28.97 5.00 0.83
N SER A 41 28.20 5.33 -0.21
CA SER A 41 28.71 6.02 -1.42
C SER A 41 28.87 7.52 -1.17
N PRO A 42 30.14 8.06 -1.23
CA PRO A 42 30.38 9.48 -0.99
C PRO A 42 29.98 10.36 -2.18
N ASP A 43 29.86 9.77 -3.36
CA ASP A 43 29.56 10.44 -4.63
C ASP A 43 28.10 10.27 -5.09
N ALA A 44 27.23 9.69 -4.26
CA ALA A 44 25.82 9.57 -4.51
C ALA A 44 25.01 10.68 -3.83
N GLY A 45 24.27 11.49 -4.60
CA GLY A 45 23.35 12.52 -4.10
C GLY A 45 21.89 12.09 -4.24
N THR A 46 21.56 11.29 -5.26
CA THR A 46 20.19 10.83 -5.55
C THR A 46 20.12 9.32 -5.71
N VAL A 47 18.95 8.77 -5.42
CA VAL A 47 18.61 7.35 -5.67
C VAL A 47 17.32 7.30 -6.46
N LEU A 48 17.35 6.67 -7.62
CA LEU A 48 16.18 6.44 -8.46
C LEU A 48 15.75 4.98 -8.32
N PHE A 49 14.52 4.74 -7.85
CA PHE A 49 13.88 3.42 -7.83
C PHE A 49 12.95 3.27 -9.03
N ARG A 50 13.13 2.22 -9.82
CA ARG A 50 12.31 1.92 -11.00
C ARG A 50 12.24 0.42 -11.29
N GLY A 51 11.33 0.02 -12.18
CA GLY A 51 11.22 -1.34 -12.70
C GLY A 51 11.62 -1.43 -14.17
N ALA A 52 12.12 -2.57 -14.61
CA ALA A 52 12.28 -2.89 -16.03
C ALA A 52 10.95 -3.37 -16.62
N GLY A 53 10.63 -2.92 -17.82
CA GLY A 53 9.40 -3.29 -18.53
C GLY A 53 8.18 -2.46 -18.10
N ARG A 54 6.99 -3.08 -18.15
CA ARG A 54 5.69 -2.39 -17.94
C ARG A 54 5.26 -2.23 -16.47
N ALA A 55 6.03 -2.74 -15.54
CA ALA A 55 5.74 -2.67 -14.11
C ALA A 55 6.96 -2.19 -13.35
N ILE A 56 6.73 -1.35 -12.35
CA ILE A 56 7.71 -1.14 -11.30
C ILE A 56 7.78 -2.44 -10.50
N CYS A 57 6.65 -2.84 -9.91
CA CYS A 57 6.50 -4.11 -9.21
C CYS A 57 5.00 -4.42 -9.03
N ALA A 58 4.60 -5.66 -9.19
CA ALA A 58 3.22 -6.11 -8.98
C ALA A 58 3.02 -6.79 -7.60
N GLY A 59 3.88 -6.52 -6.62
CA GLY A 59 3.81 -7.08 -5.27
C GLY A 59 4.85 -8.15 -4.99
N GLY A 60 4.75 -8.83 -3.85
CA GLY A 60 5.61 -9.94 -3.45
C GLY A 60 5.28 -11.25 -4.15
N ASP A 61 6.21 -12.22 -4.10
CA ASP A 61 5.96 -13.62 -4.52
C ASP A 61 5.11 -14.36 -3.47
N ILE A 62 3.86 -13.87 -3.31
CA ILE A 62 2.92 -14.33 -2.28
C ILE A 62 2.49 -15.78 -2.43
N MET A 63 2.59 -16.37 -3.65
CA MET A 63 2.32 -17.79 -3.82
C MET A 63 3.36 -18.65 -3.09
N THR A 64 4.63 -18.26 -3.14
CA THR A 64 5.70 -18.93 -2.39
C THR A 64 5.50 -18.73 -0.89
N VAL A 65 5.20 -17.52 -0.45
CA VAL A 65 4.95 -17.20 0.96
C VAL A 65 3.81 -18.01 1.55
N VAL A 66 2.66 -18.08 0.86
CA VAL A 66 1.50 -18.84 1.34
C VAL A 66 1.78 -20.34 1.42
N LYS A 67 2.56 -20.90 0.50
CA LYS A 67 2.98 -22.31 0.56
C LYS A 67 3.90 -22.58 1.76
N LEU A 68 4.81 -21.65 2.07
CA LEU A 68 5.64 -21.75 3.26
C LEU A 68 4.80 -21.64 4.54
N ALA A 69 3.85 -20.72 4.58
CA ALA A 69 2.94 -20.55 5.71
C ALA A 69 1.95 -21.73 5.88
N ASP A 70 1.69 -22.53 4.84
CA ASP A 70 0.83 -23.74 4.89
C ASP A 70 1.62 -25.04 5.13
N SER A 71 2.92 -24.97 5.31
CA SER A 71 3.78 -26.12 5.55
C SER A 71 3.60 -26.64 6.99
N GLU A 72 3.75 -27.94 7.19
CA GLU A 72 3.83 -28.53 8.53
C GLU A 72 5.18 -28.27 9.21
N LYS A 73 6.18 -27.79 8.45
CA LYS A 73 7.52 -27.53 8.95
C LYS A 73 7.60 -26.14 9.55
N ARG A 74 8.07 -26.07 10.78
CA ARG A 74 8.26 -24.81 11.52
C ARG A 74 9.21 -23.84 10.81
N GLU A 75 10.27 -24.36 10.21
CA GLU A 75 11.27 -23.55 9.50
C GLU A 75 10.66 -22.79 8.30
N ASP A 76 9.69 -23.41 7.64
CA ASP A 76 8.99 -22.80 6.51
C ASP A 76 8.08 -21.65 6.97
N HIS A 77 7.34 -21.82 8.10
CA HIS A 77 6.57 -20.73 8.72
C HIS A 77 7.46 -19.55 9.10
N ASP A 78 8.60 -19.85 9.75
CA ASP A 78 9.57 -18.81 10.11
C ASP A 78 10.15 -18.12 8.86
N ALA A 79 10.30 -18.84 7.74
CA ALA A 79 10.75 -18.26 6.48
C ALA A 79 9.70 -17.33 5.86
N ALA A 80 8.41 -17.70 5.90
CA ALA A 80 7.33 -16.84 5.43
C ALA A 80 7.28 -15.50 6.19
N LEU A 81 7.44 -15.54 7.51
CA LEU A 81 7.44 -14.33 8.34
C LEU A 81 8.72 -13.51 8.17
N ARG A 82 9.89 -14.16 7.99
CA ARG A 82 11.15 -13.46 7.71
C ARG A 82 11.09 -12.68 6.40
N PHE A 83 10.42 -13.20 5.37
CA PHE A 83 10.23 -12.48 4.11
C PHE A 83 9.62 -11.08 4.35
N PHE A 84 8.48 -11.02 5.04
CA PHE A 84 7.81 -9.74 5.34
C PHE A 84 8.64 -8.85 6.28
N ALA A 85 9.26 -9.44 7.31
CA ALA A 85 10.09 -8.67 8.24
C ALA A 85 11.29 -8.02 7.54
N LYS A 86 11.97 -8.74 6.65
CA LYS A 86 13.06 -8.18 5.83
C LYS A 86 12.56 -7.04 4.94
N GLU A 87 11.42 -7.22 4.26
CA GLU A 87 10.83 -6.19 3.38
C GLU A 87 10.53 -4.91 4.17
N LEU A 88 9.84 -5.02 5.32
CA LEU A 88 9.53 -3.88 6.19
C LEU A 88 10.78 -3.12 6.68
N VAL A 89 11.88 -3.83 6.95
CA VAL A 89 13.15 -3.20 7.34
C VAL A 89 13.70 -2.35 6.20
N GLU A 90 13.68 -2.84 4.97
CA GLU A 90 14.19 -2.09 3.82
C GLU A 90 13.27 -0.89 3.48
N ASP A 91 11.95 -1.04 3.60
CA ASP A 91 11.00 0.07 3.47
C ASP A 91 11.27 1.17 4.50
N TYR A 92 11.57 0.78 5.74
CA TYR A 92 11.98 1.73 6.79
C TYR A 92 13.30 2.42 6.47
N ARG A 93 14.30 1.71 5.92
CA ARG A 93 15.57 2.29 5.50
C ARG A 93 15.38 3.32 4.39
N ILE A 94 14.53 3.00 3.39
CA ILE A 94 14.17 3.94 2.32
C ILE A 94 13.50 5.20 2.91
N HIS A 95 12.57 5.04 3.86
CA HIS A 95 11.95 6.16 4.56
C HIS A 95 12.99 7.04 5.29
N LYS A 96 14.05 6.46 5.83
CA LYS A 96 15.09 7.20 6.57
C LYS A 96 16.13 7.85 5.67
N LEU A 97 16.37 7.34 4.48
CA LEU A 97 17.52 7.68 3.66
C LEU A 97 17.69 9.19 3.42
N HIS A 98 16.59 9.93 3.29
CA HIS A 98 16.60 11.37 3.10
C HIS A 98 16.73 12.17 4.41
N LYS A 99 16.58 11.52 5.57
CA LYS A 99 16.65 12.13 6.91
C LYS A 99 18.00 11.91 7.57
N THR A 100 18.73 10.89 7.13
CA THR A 100 19.99 10.48 7.74
C THR A 100 21.12 11.18 6.98
N THR A 101 21.86 12.05 7.67
CA THR A 101 23.20 12.45 7.23
C THR A 101 24.04 11.17 7.25
N SER A 102 24.47 10.67 6.09
CA SER A 102 25.42 9.56 6.05
C SER A 102 26.66 9.93 6.86
N ALA A 103 27.43 8.94 7.30
CA ALA A 103 28.74 9.18 7.91
C ALA A 103 29.67 10.09 7.05
N LEU A 104 29.27 10.34 5.82
CA LEU A 104 29.95 11.17 4.80
C LEU A 104 29.31 12.57 4.62
N GLY A 105 28.33 12.97 5.45
CA GLY A 105 27.97 14.36 5.65
C GLY A 105 26.78 14.90 4.84
N HIS A 106 26.14 14.14 3.93
CA HIS A 106 24.99 14.66 3.16
C HIS A 106 23.87 13.64 2.99
N PRO A 107 22.59 14.08 3.04
CA PRO A 107 21.42 13.23 2.78
C PRO A 107 21.37 12.82 1.31
N LYS A 108 20.63 11.74 1.02
CA LYS A 108 20.37 11.27 -0.35
C LYS A 108 18.89 11.36 -0.65
N THR A 109 18.55 11.99 -1.77
CA THR A 109 17.14 12.09 -2.19
C THR A 109 16.73 10.81 -2.90
N PHE A 110 15.79 10.07 -2.29
CA PHE A 110 15.19 8.89 -2.92
C PHE A 110 13.99 9.30 -3.77
N ILE A 111 13.97 8.82 -5.02
CA ILE A 111 12.95 9.11 -6.03
C ILE A 111 12.29 7.79 -6.43
N GLY A 112 11.01 7.64 -6.16
CA GLY A 112 10.18 6.56 -6.70
C GLY A 112 9.61 6.95 -8.06
N LEU A 113 9.99 6.28 -9.12
CA LEU A 113 9.46 6.53 -10.47
C LEU A 113 8.39 5.50 -10.79
N TRP A 114 7.12 5.89 -10.73
CA TRP A 114 5.94 5.04 -10.93
C TRP A 114 5.49 5.02 -12.41
N ASP A 115 6.39 4.66 -13.29
CA ASP A 115 6.14 4.61 -14.72
C ASP A 115 5.62 3.22 -15.14
N GLY A 116 4.49 2.80 -14.59
CA GLY A 116 3.86 1.51 -14.81
C GLY A 116 3.14 0.95 -13.59
N ILE A 117 2.87 -0.36 -13.59
CA ILE A 117 2.17 -1.07 -12.50
C ILE A 117 3.00 -0.98 -11.22
N THR A 118 2.40 -0.45 -10.15
CA THR A 118 3.01 -0.23 -8.84
C THR A 118 2.05 -0.73 -7.76
N MET A 119 2.31 -1.94 -7.21
CA MET A 119 1.41 -2.62 -6.28
C MET A 119 2.17 -3.32 -5.16
N GLY A 120 1.53 -3.52 -4.00
CA GLY A 120 2.05 -4.28 -2.86
C GLY A 120 3.47 -3.85 -2.47
N GLY A 121 4.44 -4.78 -2.43
CA GLY A 121 5.84 -4.48 -2.11
C GLY A 121 6.49 -3.40 -2.98
N GLY A 122 6.05 -3.21 -4.24
CA GLY A 122 6.50 -2.10 -5.08
C GLY A 122 6.06 -0.74 -4.55
N VAL A 123 4.88 -0.69 -3.92
CA VAL A 123 4.42 0.49 -3.18
C VAL A 123 5.28 0.69 -1.94
N GLY A 124 5.53 -0.36 -1.14
CA GLY A 124 6.37 -0.30 0.06
C GLY A 124 7.73 0.32 -0.19
N MET A 125 8.44 -0.17 -1.20
CA MET A 125 9.77 0.31 -1.57
C MET A 125 9.80 1.73 -2.16
N SER A 126 8.67 2.40 -2.33
CA SER A 126 8.65 3.72 -2.99
C SER A 126 7.69 4.75 -2.41
N VAL A 127 6.58 4.35 -1.78
CA VAL A 127 5.57 5.29 -1.25
C VAL A 127 6.11 6.14 -0.09
N HIS A 128 7.12 5.63 0.62
CA HIS A 128 7.77 6.32 1.73
C HIS A 128 8.90 7.27 1.28
N ALA A 129 9.18 7.30 -0.01
CA ALA A 129 10.13 8.22 -0.61
C ALA A 129 9.63 9.68 -0.54
N PRO A 130 10.53 10.67 -0.36
CA PRO A 130 10.15 12.08 -0.37
C PRO A 130 9.68 12.58 -1.75
N VAL A 131 10.11 11.91 -2.81
CA VAL A 131 9.76 12.24 -4.20
C VAL A 131 9.17 11.00 -4.86
N ARG A 132 7.96 11.12 -5.39
CA ARG A 132 7.23 10.07 -6.10
C ARG A 132 6.68 10.64 -7.39
N ILE A 133 7.13 10.13 -8.53
CA ILE A 133 6.78 10.62 -9.85
C ILE A 133 5.83 9.63 -10.50
N ALA A 134 4.62 10.07 -10.83
CA ALA A 134 3.67 9.33 -11.63
C ALA A 134 3.74 9.75 -13.10
N THR A 135 3.29 8.85 -13.98
CA THR A 135 3.11 9.11 -15.41
C THR A 135 1.71 8.67 -15.84
N GLU A 136 1.33 8.89 -17.10
CA GLU A 136 0.09 8.34 -17.67
C GLU A 136 0.06 6.80 -17.69
N ARG A 137 1.21 6.14 -17.53
CA ARG A 137 1.32 4.68 -17.46
C ARG A 137 1.17 4.12 -16.05
N THR A 138 1.16 4.98 -15.04
CA THR A 138 1.01 4.55 -13.64
C THR A 138 -0.31 3.82 -13.44
N LEU A 139 -0.21 2.66 -12.80
CA LEU A 139 -1.35 1.91 -12.29
C LEU A 139 -1.04 1.49 -10.84
N PHE A 140 -1.58 2.24 -9.90
CA PHE A 140 -1.35 2.04 -8.47
C PHE A 140 -2.48 1.25 -7.83
N ALA A 141 -2.17 0.30 -6.97
CA ALA A 141 -3.14 -0.35 -6.08
C ALA A 141 -2.47 -1.02 -4.87
N MET A 142 -3.27 -1.21 -3.80
CA MET A 142 -3.01 -2.15 -2.70
C MET A 142 -4.16 -3.17 -2.67
N PRO A 143 -4.09 -4.24 -3.48
CA PRO A 143 -5.22 -5.14 -3.72
C PRO A 143 -5.34 -6.27 -2.68
N GLU A 144 -4.71 -6.17 -1.52
CA GLU A 144 -4.54 -7.24 -0.53
C GLU A 144 -5.86 -7.80 -0.02
N THR A 145 -6.90 -6.97 0.14
CA THR A 145 -8.23 -7.44 0.58
C THR A 145 -8.88 -8.42 -0.41
N ALA A 146 -8.49 -8.35 -1.70
CA ALA A 146 -8.95 -9.28 -2.73
C ALA A 146 -8.31 -10.68 -2.61
N ILE A 147 -7.17 -10.77 -1.94
CA ILE A 147 -6.47 -12.03 -1.67
C ILE A 147 -6.59 -12.48 -0.22
N GLY A 148 -7.52 -11.89 0.53
CA GLY A 148 -7.78 -12.26 1.93
C GLY A 148 -6.70 -11.80 2.91
N TYR A 149 -6.02 -10.72 2.61
CA TYR A 149 -4.93 -10.12 3.37
C TYR A 149 -5.21 -8.62 3.62
N THR A 150 -4.34 -7.93 4.30
CA THR A 150 -4.46 -6.49 4.57
C THR A 150 -3.33 -5.73 3.87
N PRO A 151 -3.54 -4.48 3.40
CA PRO A 151 -2.44 -3.65 2.96
C PRO A 151 -1.33 -3.58 4.01
N ASP A 152 -0.12 -3.89 3.60
CA ASP A 152 1.07 -4.02 4.45
C ASP A 152 2.15 -2.97 4.10
N VAL A 153 3.42 -3.30 4.18
CA VAL A 153 4.58 -2.47 3.80
C VAL A 153 4.55 -1.03 4.35
N GLY A 154 3.89 -0.83 5.49
CA GLY A 154 3.74 0.48 6.13
C GLY A 154 2.80 1.45 5.39
N VAL A 155 2.13 1.02 4.32
CA VAL A 155 1.24 1.90 3.51
C VAL A 155 0.06 2.43 4.32
N MET A 156 -0.41 1.71 5.35
CA MET A 156 -1.48 2.19 6.23
C MET A 156 -1.14 3.53 6.89
N HIS A 157 0.14 3.76 7.23
CA HIS A 157 0.59 5.05 7.76
C HIS A 157 0.41 6.18 6.73
N THR A 158 0.69 5.92 5.46
CA THR A 158 0.49 6.88 4.37
C THR A 158 -1.00 7.09 4.13
N PHE A 159 -1.78 6.03 3.98
CA PHE A 159 -3.22 6.09 3.73
C PHE A 159 -3.99 6.79 4.84
N ALA A 160 -3.61 6.59 6.10
CA ALA A 160 -4.24 7.23 7.25
C ALA A 160 -4.05 8.77 7.30
N ARG A 161 -3.12 9.30 6.49
CA ARG A 161 -2.77 10.73 6.39
C ARG A 161 -3.19 11.39 5.09
N MET A 162 -3.83 10.63 4.22
CA MET A 162 -4.46 11.18 3.02
C MET A 162 -5.67 12.04 3.39
N ASP A 163 -6.02 12.96 2.51
CA ASP A 163 -7.16 13.84 2.71
C ASP A 163 -8.48 13.06 2.76
N GLY A 164 -9.32 13.36 3.76
CA GLY A 164 -10.60 12.69 4.02
C GLY A 164 -10.46 11.18 4.23
N GLU A 165 -11.32 10.42 3.57
CA GLU A 165 -11.34 8.97 3.64
C GLU A 165 -10.76 8.29 2.39
N THR A 166 -10.01 9.02 1.58
CA THR A 166 -9.36 8.51 0.36
C THR A 166 -8.52 7.27 0.65
N GLY A 167 -7.69 7.32 1.69
CA GLY A 167 -6.86 6.18 2.07
C GLY A 167 -7.68 4.99 2.58
N THR A 168 -8.77 5.23 3.31
CA THR A 168 -9.69 4.16 3.75
C THR A 168 -10.35 3.49 2.55
N TYR A 169 -10.80 4.27 1.58
CA TYR A 169 -11.36 3.75 0.32
C TYR A 169 -10.35 2.86 -0.40
N LEU A 170 -9.12 3.33 -0.61
CA LEU A 170 -8.08 2.56 -1.29
C LEU A 170 -7.71 1.27 -0.54
N ALA A 171 -7.56 1.36 0.79
CA ALA A 171 -7.22 0.20 1.62
C ALA A 171 -8.27 -0.91 1.59
N LEU A 172 -9.56 -0.55 1.61
CA LEU A 172 -10.63 -1.54 1.68
C LEU A 172 -11.00 -2.09 0.30
N THR A 173 -11.07 -1.23 -0.71
CA THR A 173 -11.47 -1.66 -2.06
C THR A 173 -10.35 -2.37 -2.80
N GLY A 174 -9.09 -1.96 -2.60
CA GLY A 174 -7.96 -2.38 -3.42
C GLY A 174 -8.11 -1.95 -4.88
N ASN A 175 -8.90 -0.93 -5.15
CA ASN A 175 -9.14 -0.45 -6.50
C ASN A 175 -7.88 0.16 -7.11
N HIS A 176 -7.74 -0.05 -8.40
CA HIS A 176 -6.65 0.54 -9.18
C HIS A 176 -6.94 2.01 -9.46
N ILE A 177 -5.92 2.85 -9.32
CA ILE A 177 -5.98 4.26 -9.72
C ILE A 177 -4.85 4.60 -10.69
N GLY A 178 -5.14 5.47 -11.63
CA GLY A 178 -4.19 5.94 -12.64
C GLY A 178 -3.24 7.01 -12.12
N GLY A 179 -2.28 7.42 -12.96
CA GLY A 179 -1.29 8.43 -12.61
C GLY A 179 -1.89 9.78 -12.24
N ALA A 180 -2.93 10.23 -12.96
CA ALA A 180 -3.63 11.46 -12.64
C ALA A 180 -4.25 11.42 -11.23
N ASP A 181 -4.94 10.33 -10.89
CA ASP A 181 -5.53 10.16 -9.55
C ASP A 181 -4.47 9.98 -8.46
N THR A 182 -3.34 9.31 -8.73
CA THR A 182 -2.24 9.23 -7.75
C THR A 182 -1.64 10.60 -7.45
N TYR A 183 -1.54 11.48 -8.45
CA TYR A 183 -1.12 12.87 -8.27
C TYR A 183 -2.17 13.69 -7.53
N LEU A 184 -3.44 13.62 -7.96
CA LEU A 184 -4.57 14.33 -7.34
C LEU A 184 -4.71 14.01 -5.84
N THR A 185 -4.51 12.75 -5.45
CA THR A 185 -4.64 12.29 -4.07
C THR A 185 -3.39 12.53 -3.21
N GLY A 186 -2.31 13.05 -3.81
CA GLY A 186 -1.03 13.29 -3.12
C GLY A 186 -0.19 12.03 -2.87
N LEU A 187 -0.61 10.87 -3.39
CA LEU A 187 0.23 9.67 -3.39
C LEU A 187 1.49 9.88 -4.23
N ALA A 188 1.36 10.42 -5.44
CA ALA A 188 2.48 10.95 -6.19
C ALA A 188 2.70 12.43 -5.85
N THR A 189 3.96 12.87 -5.78
CA THR A 189 4.34 14.27 -5.54
C THR A 189 4.41 15.09 -6.82
N HIS A 190 4.69 14.41 -7.94
CA HIS A 190 4.82 15.01 -9.26
C HIS A 190 4.16 14.11 -10.31
N TYR A 191 3.71 14.72 -11.38
CA TYR A 191 3.29 14.03 -12.59
C TYR A 191 4.14 14.48 -13.77
N VAL A 192 4.67 13.52 -14.52
CA VAL A 192 5.57 13.77 -15.67
C VAL A 192 5.13 12.88 -16.82
N SER A 193 5.03 13.41 -18.04
CA SER A 193 4.77 12.56 -19.21
C SER A 193 5.86 11.50 -19.39
N SER A 194 5.46 10.26 -19.64
CA SER A 194 6.42 9.16 -19.86
C SER A 194 7.36 9.41 -21.05
N SER A 195 6.97 10.28 -21.99
CA SER A 195 7.78 10.64 -23.14
C SER A 195 9.05 11.42 -22.80
N VAL A 196 9.06 12.15 -21.66
CA VAL A 196 10.20 12.96 -21.21
C VAL A 196 10.92 12.40 -19.99
N VAL A 197 10.47 11.24 -19.47
CA VAL A 197 11.09 10.59 -18.29
C VAL A 197 12.59 10.34 -18.48
N GLN A 198 13.01 9.92 -19.68
CA GLN A 198 14.43 9.65 -19.93
C GLN A 198 15.27 10.92 -19.86
N ASP A 199 14.77 12.04 -20.39
CA ASP A 199 15.45 13.33 -20.34
C ASP A 199 15.53 13.86 -18.89
N LEU A 200 14.46 13.71 -18.12
CA LEU A 200 14.44 14.02 -16.70
C LEU A 200 15.51 13.22 -15.94
N VAL A 201 15.58 11.90 -16.15
CA VAL A 201 16.57 11.02 -15.50
C VAL A 201 17.99 11.48 -15.83
N GLN A 202 18.29 11.77 -17.09
CA GLN A 202 19.59 12.29 -17.52
C GLN A 202 19.90 13.65 -16.89
N ARG A 203 18.91 14.54 -16.81
CA ARG A 203 19.05 15.87 -16.20
C ARG A 203 19.42 15.79 -14.72
N ILE A 204 18.78 14.88 -13.96
CA ILE A 204 19.10 14.67 -12.54
C ILE A 204 20.48 14.00 -12.39
N ALA A 205 20.81 13.01 -13.20
CA ALA A 205 22.09 12.30 -13.17
C ALA A 205 23.29 13.24 -13.44
N ALA A 206 23.08 14.27 -14.28
CA ALA A 206 24.10 15.27 -14.63
C ALA A 206 24.32 16.35 -13.55
N LEU A 207 23.53 16.37 -12.46
CA LEU A 207 23.73 17.34 -11.38
C LEU A 207 25.07 17.12 -10.68
N PRO A 208 25.83 18.20 -10.37
CA PRO A 208 26.96 18.12 -9.46
C PRO A 208 26.52 17.58 -8.10
N LEU A 209 27.42 16.88 -7.39
CA LEU A 209 27.10 16.21 -6.11
C LEU A 209 26.48 17.18 -5.08
N GLU A 210 27.03 18.40 -4.96
CA GLU A 210 26.50 19.41 -4.06
C GLU A 210 25.03 19.73 -4.36
N SER A 211 24.66 19.83 -5.63
CA SER A 211 23.27 20.06 -6.10
C SER A 211 22.40 18.82 -5.93
N ALA A 212 22.90 17.65 -6.32
CA ALA A 212 22.20 16.37 -6.23
C ALA A 212 21.90 15.94 -4.78
N SER A 213 22.69 16.41 -3.81
CA SER A 213 22.50 16.16 -2.37
C SER A 213 21.44 17.08 -1.74
N ARG A 214 21.01 18.12 -2.45
CA ARG A 214 19.97 19.06 -2.01
C ARG A 214 18.64 18.72 -2.63
N ARG A 215 17.72 18.18 -1.82
CA ARG A 215 16.40 17.76 -2.27
C ARG A 215 15.66 18.86 -3.04
N GLU A 216 15.77 20.10 -2.59
CA GLU A 216 15.11 21.26 -3.21
C GLU A 216 15.59 21.47 -4.65
N VAL A 217 16.88 21.27 -4.94
CA VAL A 217 17.43 21.36 -6.28
C VAL A 217 16.96 20.20 -7.17
N VAL A 218 16.90 19.00 -6.61
CA VAL A 218 16.37 17.83 -7.33
C VAL A 218 14.90 18.03 -7.67
N VAL A 219 14.10 18.55 -6.74
CA VAL A 219 12.67 18.87 -6.97
C VAL A 219 12.53 19.94 -8.05
N GLN A 220 13.32 21.02 -8.02
CA GLN A 220 13.32 22.03 -9.08
C GLN A 220 13.62 21.46 -10.47
N CYS A 221 14.57 20.50 -10.56
CA CYS A 221 14.81 19.79 -11.82
C CYS A 221 13.63 18.95 -12.28
N ILE A 222 12.87 18.36 -11.34
CA ILE A 222 11.67 17.57 -11.67
C ILE A 222 10.55 18.52 -12.15
N ASP A 223 10.42 19.68 -11.50
CA ASP A 223 9.42 20.71 -11.86
C ASP A 223 9.63 21.26 -13.28
N GLU A 224 10.88 21.26 -13.80
CA GLU A 224 11.16 21.61 -15.22
C GLU A 224 10.44 20.68 -16.21
N PHE A 225 10.12 19.44 -15.81
CA PHE A 225 9.46 18.40 -16.61
C PHE A 225 8.03 18.08 -16.16
N ALA A 226 7.62 18.62 -15.02
CA ALA A 226 6.30 18.33 -14.46
C ALA A 226 5.21 18.94 -15.34
N SER A 227 4.07 18.27 -15.40
CA SER A 227 2.89 18.71 -16.15
C SER A 227 1.63 18.46 -15.32
N ASP A 228 0.57 19.20 -15.63
CA ASP A 228 -0.75 18.94 -15.07
C ASP A 228 -1.41 17.80 -15.89
N PRO A 229 -1.68 16.63 -15.27
CA PRO A 229 -2.33 15.53 -15.99
C PRO A 229 -3.73 15.89 -16.53
N PHE A 230 -4.39 16.89 -15.94
CA PHE A 230 -5.74 17.27 -16.30
C PHE A 230 -5.81 18.30 -17.42
N GLU A 231 -4.72 18.99 -17.72
CA GLU A 231 -4.60 19.78 -18.95
C GLU A 231 -4.52 18.85 -20.17
N ALA A 232 -3.79 17.72 -20.04
CA ALA A 232 -3.65 16.73 -21.10
C ALA A 232 -4.91 15.88 -21.29
N ASP A 233 -5.62 15.53 -20.20
CA ASP A 233 -6.86 14.76 -20.19
C ASP A 233 -7.89 15.35 -19.21
N PRO A 234 -8.67 16.37 -19.63
CA PRO A 234 -9.74 16.93 -18.80
C PRO A 234 -10.83 15.91 -18.42
N ALA A 235 -11.02 14.86 -19.20
CA ALA A 235 -11.97 13.80 -18.89
C ALA A 235 -11.54 12.97 -17.67
N ALA A 236 -10.25 12.82 -17.43
CA ALA A 236 -9.73 12.17 -16.22
C ALA A 236 -10.19 12.90 -14.96
N LEU A 237 -10.19 14.24 -14.96
CA LEU A 237 -10.68 15.04 -13.83
C LEU A 237 -12.18 14.81 -13.56
N GLN A 238 -13.00 14.84 -14.62
CA GLN A 238 -14.46 14.63 -14.49
C GLN A 238 -14.80 13.21 -14.03
N ASN A 239 -13.99 12.23 -14.42
CA ASN A 239 -14.22 10.83 -14.09
C ASN A 239 -13.57 10.40 -12.76
N SER A 240 -12.72 11.21 -12.16
CA SER A 240 -12.07 10.91 -10.89
C SER A 240 -13.10 10.69 -9.76
N PRO A 241 -13.01 9.60 -8.98
CA PRO A 241 -13.87 9.40 -7.81
C PRO A 241 -13.48 10.29 -6.63
N PHE A 242 -12.34 10.97 -6.71
CA PHE A 242 -11.76 11.77 -5.63
C PHE A 242 -12.22 13.23 -5.64
N LEU A 243 -13.18 13.59 -6.50
CA LEU A 243 -13.69 14.96 -6.64
C LEU A 243 -15.23 14.99 -6.64
N GLY A 244 -15.77 16.19 -6.35
CA GLY A 244 -17.20 16.48 -6.45
C GLY A 244 -18.07 15.55 -5.56
N ASP A 245 -19.26 15.20 -6.06
CA ASP A 245 -20.25 14.42 -5.32
C ASP A 245 -19.76 13.03 -4.91
N ARG A 246 -18.93 12.41 -5.75
CA ARG A 246 -18.34 11.09 -5.45
C ARG A 246 -17.37 11.17 -4.28
N ARG A 247 -16.59 12.25 -4.17
CA ARG A 247 -15.71 12.46 -3.03
C ARG A 247 -16.52 12.66 -1.74
N ILE A 248 -17.59 13.45 -1.79
CA ILE A 248 -18.50 13.63 -0.64
C ILE A 248 -19.12 12.31 -0.21
N ALA A 249 -19.57 11.49 -1.17
CA ALA A 249 -20.10 10.16 -0.94
C ALA A 249 -19.06 9.21 -0.34
N MET A 250 -17.81 9.26 -0.83
CA MET A 250 -16.67 8.49 -0.32
C MET A 250 -16.39 8.84 1.13
N ASP A 251 -16.23 10.13 1.45
CA ASP A 251 -15.93 10.57 2.81
C ASP A 251 -17.08 10.24 3.78
N LEU A 252 -18.33 10.29 3.32
CA LEU A 252 -19.48 9.89 4.12
C LEU A 252 -19.52 8.38 4.38
N ALA A 253 -19.28 7.56 3.36
CA ALA A 253 -19.36 6.11 3.49
C ALA A 253 -18.15 5.55 4.28
N PHE A 254 -16.94 5.88 3.87
CA PHE A 254 -15.72 5.33 4.45
C PHE A 254 -15.34 5.99 5.79
N GLY A 255 -16.02 7.07 6.18
CA GLY A 255 -15.93 7.67 7.52
C GLY A 255 -16.73 6.93 8.60
N ARG A 256 -17.46 5.85 8.25
CA ARG A 256 -18.20 5.04 9.22
C ARG A 256 -17.28 4.19 10.09
N ASP A 257 -17.78 3.82 11.27
CA ASP A 257 -16.98 3.10 12.27
C ASP A 257 -16.78 1.62 11.93
N THR A 258 -17.73 1.00 11.22
CA THR A 258 -17.68 -0.43 10.87
C THR A 258 -17.84 -0.66 9.38
N VAL A 259 -17.32 -1.80 8.89
CA VAL A 259 -17.43 -2.19 7.47
C VAL A 259 -18.91 -2.38 7.08
N GLU A 260 -19.71 -2.91 7.99
CA GLU A 260 -21.16 -3.09 7.76
C GLU A 260 -21.85 -1.73 7.52
N GLN A 261 -21.52 -0.72 8.31
CA GLN A 261 -22.06 0.64 8.14
C GLN A 261 -21.56 1.27 6.82
N ILE A 262 -20.29 1.02 6.41
CA ILE A 262 -19.78 1.44 5.11
C ILE A 262 -20.62 0.85 3.98
N VAL A 263 -20.84 -0.47 4.01
CA VAL A 263 -21.63 -1.19 3.00
C VAL A 263 -23.05 -0.67 2.95
N LEU A 264 -23.70 -0.50 4.08
CA LEU A 264 -25.08 0.05 4.15
C LEU A 264 -25.14 1.49 3.61
N THR A 265 -24.15 2.33 3.92
CA THR A 265 -24.09 3.71 3.42
C THR A 265 -23.93 3.74 1.91
N LEU A 266 -23.09 2.88 1.35
CA LEU A 266 -22.93 2.75 -0.11
C LEU A 266 -24.20 2.25 -0.78
N ASP A 267 -24.93 1.30 -0.18
CA ASP A 267 -26.22 0.82 -0.70
C ASP A 267 -27.28 1.93 -0.71
N ASP A 268 -27.37 2.75 0.37
CA ASP A 268 -28.27 3.91 0.41
C ASP A 268 -27.97 4.91 -0.71
N ILE A 269 -26.67 5.20 -0.98
CA ILE A 269 -26.25 6.09 -2.06
C ILE A 269 -26.57 5.47 -3.42
N ALA A 270 -26.30 4.20 -3.63
CA ALA A 270 -26.55 3.48 -4.87
C ALA A 270 -28.04 3.47 -5.22
N GLN A 271 -28.89 3.31 -4.21
CA GLN A 271 -30.35 3.32 -4.37
C GLN A 271 -30.98 4.71 -4.26
N ARG A 272 -30.17 5.77 -4.09
CA ARG A 272 -30.62 7.18 -3.99
C ARG A 272 -31.70 7.40 -2.93
N ARG A 273 -31.59 6.77 -1.77
CA ARG A 273 -32.56 6.88 -0.68
C ARG A 273 -32.46 8.27 -0.01
N SER A 274 -33.14 9.26 -0.57
CA SER A 274 -33.08 10.65 -0.11
C SER A 274 -33.62 10.87 1.31
N ASP A 275 -34.55 10.02 1.76
CA ASP A 275 -35.17 10.05 3.08
C ASP A 275 -34.38 9.27 4.15
N SER A 276 -33.36 8.47 3.76
CA SER A 276 -32.46 7.82 4.68
C SER A 276 -31.56 8.83 5.44
N PHE A 277 -30.91 8.37 6.49
CA PHE A 277 -29.89 9.17 7.16
C PHE A 277 -28.78 9.60 6.18
N THR A 278 -28.34 8.68 5.33
CA THR A 278 -27.30 8.90 4.31
C THR A 278 -27.72 9.98 3.31
N GLY A 279 -28.96 9.91 2.76
CA GLY A 279 -29.46 10.89 1.80
C GLY A 279 -29.57 12.29 2.42
N LYS A 280 -30.05 12.40 3.66
CA LYS A 280 -30.12 13.67 4.37
C LYS A 280 -28.72 14.25 4.63
N GLU A 281 -27.75 13.41 4.95
CA GLU A 281 -26.37 13.87 5.18
C GLU A 281 -25.68 14.29 3.88
N MET A 282 -25.92 13.59 2.76
CA MET A 282 -25.49 14.02 1.42
C MET A 282 -26.03 15.41 1.09
N ALA A 283 -27.33 15.63 1.33
CA ALA A 283 -27.95 16.94 1.08
C ALA A 283 -27.33 18.04 1.95
N ARG A 284 -27.05 17.79 3.23
CA ARG A 284 -26.37 18.75 4.12
C ARG A 284 -24.96 19.11 3.65
N ARG A 285 -24.29 18.19 2.98
CA ARG A 285 -22.94 18.38 2.40
C ARG A 285 -22.96 18.99 1.00
N GLY A 286 -24.12 19.45 0.52
CA GLY A 286 -24.27 20.13 -0.77
C GLY A 286 -24.66 19.23 -1.93
N VAL A 287 -25.03 17.98 -1.67
CA VAL A 287 -25.49 17.00 -2.69
C VAL A 287 -26.97 16.64 -2.42
N PRO A 288 -27.91 17.54 -2.72
CA PRO A 288 -29.33 17.30 -2.46
C PRO A 288 -29.94 16.20 -3.36
N THR A 289 -29.30 15.96 -4.52
CA THR A 289 -29.72 14.92 -5.47
C THR A 289 -28.51 14.10 -5.88
N ILE A 290 -28.53 12.80 -5.62
CA ILE A 290 -27.46 11.88 -6.00
C ILE A 290 -27.53 11.64 -7.51
N SER A 291 -26.47 11.98 -8.23
CA SER A 291 -26.35 11.80 -9.67
C SER A 291 -26.24 10.32 -10.07
N ASP A 292 -26.52 10.03 -11.35
CA ASP A 292 -26.39 8.67 -11.90
C ASP A 292 -24.96 8.15 -11.75
N THR A 293 -23.97 8.99 -11.98
CA THR A 293 -22.54 8.64 -11.88
C THR A 293 -22.13 8.34 -10.44
N THR A 294 -22.62 9.09 -9.46
CA THR A 294 -22.35 8.84 -8.04
C THR A 294 -23.03 7.57 -7.56
N ALA A 295 -24.30 7.32 -7.97
CA ALA A 295 -25.02 6.10 -7.63
C ALA A 295 -24.36 4.86 -8.25
N ALA A 296 -23.93 4.94 -9.50
CA ALA A 296 -23.21 3.84 -10.18
C ALA A 296 -21.87 3.54 -9.49
N TRP A 297 -21.09 4.57 -9.15
CA TRP A 297 -19.84 4.43 -8.40
C TRP A 297 -20.08 3.76 -7.02
N ALA A 298 -21.11 4.19 -6.31
CA ALA A 298 -21.44 3.61 -5.00
C ALA A 298 -21.85 2.14 -5.12
N LYS A 299 -22.63 1.78 -6.16
CA LYS A 299 -23.00 0.38 -6.44
C LYS A 299 -21.79 -0.49 -6.74
N GLU A 300 -20.91 -0.03 -7.63
CA GLU A 300 -19.66 -0.74 -7.97
C GLU A 300 -18.77 -0.92 -6.74
N THR A 301 -18.62 0.13 -5.92
CA THR A 301 -17.83 0.10 -4.70
C THR A 301 -18.42 -0.86 -3.66
N HIS A 302 -19.75 -0.83 -3.48
CA HIS A 302 -20.48 -1.77 -2.63
C HIS A 302 -20.25 -3.22 -3.05
N ASP A 303 -20.43 -3.52 -4.33
CA ASP A 303 -20.23 -4.89 -4.85
C ASP A 303 -18.76 -5.33 -4.75
N THR A 304 -17.82 -4.40 -4.92
CA THR A 304 -16.40 -4.64 -4.70
C THR A 304 -16.13 -5.08 -3.27
N LEU A 305 -16.63 -4.35 -2.27
CA LEU A 305 -16.44 -4.71 -0.86
C LEU A 305 -17.05 -6.08 -0.52
N LEU A 306 -18.25 -6.39 -1.04
CA LEU A 306 -18.88 -7.70 -0.82
C LEU A 306 -18.10 -8.88 -1.43
N ASN A 307 -17.25 -8.62 -2.43
CA ASN A 307 -16.37 -9.63 -3.01
C ASN A 307 -15.07 -9.83 -2.23
N ARG A 308 -14.68 -8.89 -1.35
CA ARG A 308 -13.46 -8.97 -0.53
C ARG A 308 -13.64 -9.94 0.65
N SER A 309 -12.54 -10.34 1.28
CA SER A 309 -12.56 -11.12 2.51
C SER A 309 -13.17 -10.28 3.65
N PRO A 310 -14.22 -10.77 4.34
CA PRO A 310 -14.79 -10.07 5.49
C PRO A 310 -13.79 -9.78 6.58
N ARG A 311 -12.89 -10.74 6.86
CA ARG A 311 -11.82 -10.60 7.85
C ARG A 311 -10.80 -9.55 7.41
N ALA A 312 -10.33 -9.61 6.17
CA ALA A 312 -9.38 -8.66 5.63
C ALA A 312 -9.93 -7.22 5.67
N LEU A 313 -11.21 -7.02 5.32
CA LEU A 313 -11.86 -5.71 5.39
C LEU A 313 -11.87 -5.14 6.81
N LYS A 314 -12.28 -5.92 7.82
CA LYS A 314 -12.34 -5.46 9.21
C LYS A 314 -10.94 -5.20 9.78
N VAL A 315 -9.97 -6.06 9.48
CA VAL A 315 -8.57 -5.84 9.87
C VAL A 315 -8.02 -4.57 9.21
N SER A 316 -8.26 -4.38 7.91
CA SER A 316 -7.79 -3.19 7.19
C SER A 316 -8.43 -1.90 7.70
N LEU A 317 -9.74 -1.89 7.98
CA LEU A 317 -10.42 -0.73 8.57
C LEU A 317 -9.83 -0.39 9.93
N ARG A 318 -9.63 -1.38 10.80
CA ARG A 318 -9.00 -1.15 12.10
C ARG A 318 -7.56 -0.68 11.94
N GLY A 319 -6.77 -1.30 11.06
CA GLY A 319 -5.38 -0.93 10.81
C GLY A 319 -5.23 0.53 10.42
N ILE A 320 -6.04 1.03 9.49
CA ILE A 320 -5.96 2.42 9.07
C ILE A 320 -6.45 3.39 10.18
N ARG A 321 -7.45 2.99 11.00
CA ARG A 321 -7.87 3.80 12.15
C ARG A 321 -6.77 3.89 13.21
N CYS A 322 -6.07 2.78 13.50
CA CYS A 322 -4.91 2.76 14.39
C CYS A 322 -3.76 3.63 13.85
N ALA A 323 -3.44 3.48 12.57
CA ALA A 323 -2.34 4.20 11.92
C ALA A 323 -2.48 5.74 11.95
N ARG A 324 -3.69 6.28 12.14
CA ARG A 324 -3.93 7.72 12.36
C ARG A 324 -3.20 8.26 13.59
N HIS A 325 -2.99 7.42 14.59
CA HIS A 325 -2.42 7.77 15.89
C HIS A 325 -1.02 7.16 16.10
N GLU A 326 -0.55 6.37 15.19
CA GLU A 326 0.75 5.69 15.23
C GLU A 326 1.83 6.52 14.55
N THR A 327 3.04 6.44 15.08
CA THR A 327 4.25 6.83 14.36
C THR A 327 4.51 5.83 13.22
N PHE A 328 5.38 6.18 12.28
CA PHE A 328 5.74 5.27 11.19
C PHE A 328 6.29 3.92 11.71
N VAL A 329 7.14 3.98 12.74
CA VAL A 329 7.72 2.77 13.37
C VAL A 329 6.62 1.91 14.01
N GLU A 330 5.71 2.51 14.78
CA GLU A 330 4.58 1.80 15.39
C GLU A 330 3.71 1.14 14.33
N SER A 331 3.43 1.84 13.23
CA SER A 331 2.63 1.30 12.12
C SER A 331 3.32 0.12 11.42
N MET A 332 4.65 0.11 11.29
CA MET A 332 5.42 -1.03 10.77
C MET A 332 5.30 -2.27 11.68
N TYR A 333 5.38 -2.06 13.00
CA TYR A 333 5.19 -3.17 13.96
C TYR A 333 3.74 -3.68 13.96
N SER A 334 2.74 -2.79 13.91
CA SER A 334 1.33 -3.17 13.77
C SER A 334 1.08 -3.98 12.50
N CYS A 335 1.70 -3.58 11.40
CA CYS A 335 1.69 -4.31 10.13
C CYS A 335 2.25 -5.74 10.30
N LEU A 336 3.42 -5.88 10.95
CA LEU A 336 4.05 -7.20 11.12
C LEU A 336 3.22 -8.14 12.01
N VAL A 337 2.57 -7.61 13.06
CA VAL A 337 1.67 -8.40 13.91
C VAL A 337 0.47 -8.90 13.10
N ALA A 338 -0.16 -8.02 12.33
CA ALA A 338 -1.27 -8.41 11.47
C ALA A 338 -0.84 -9.46 10.42
N THR A 339 0.33 -9.29 9.82
CA THR A 339 0.94 -10.25 8.88
C THR A 339 1.14 -11.62 9.52
N ALA A 340 1.71 -11.67 10.73
CA ALA A 340 1.92 -12.92 11.45
C ALA A 340 0.61 -13.66 11.70
N SER A 341 -0.46 -12.92 12.03
CA SER A 341 -1.80 -13.48 12.24
C SER A 341 -2.45 -13.99 10.95
N PHE A 342 -2.23 -13.33 9.81
CA PHE A 342 -2.69 -13.82 8.51
C PHE A 342 -1.92 -15.05 8.01
N CYS A 343 -0.65 -15.19 8.39
CA CYS A 343 0.18 -16.36 8.08
C CYS A 343 -0.06 -17.53 9.03
N ASP A 344 -0.73 -17.32 10.17
CA ASP A 344 -1.18 -18.39 11.06
C ASP A 344 -2.53 -18.95 10.59
N PHE A 345 -2.49 -20.00 9.77
CA PHE A 345 -3.70 -20.58 9.17
C PHE A 345 -4.59 -21.35 10.18
N SER A 346 -4.17 -21.50 11.44
CA SER A 346 -5.03 -21.96 12.53
C SER A 346 -6.07 -20.90 12.92
N LEU A 347 -5.76 -19.60 12.71
CA LEU A 347 -6.65 -18.48 12.98
C LEU A 347 -7.63 -18.20 11.83
N GLY A 348 -7.30 -18.67 10.62
CA GLY A 348 -8.14 -18.52 9.43
C GLY A 348 -7.34 -18.58 8.14
N ARG A 349 -7.96 -19.05 7.08
CA ARG A 349 -7.29 -19.39 5.82
C ARG A 349 -7.61 -18.43 4.67
N ASP A 350 -8.13 -17.24 4.95
CA ASP A 350 -8.56 -16.30 3.87
C ASP A 350 -7.38 -15.91 2.97
N PHE A 351 -6.20 -15.66 3.54
CA PHE A 351 -5.00 -15.35 2.76
C PHE A 351 -4.61 -16.51 1.83
N HIS A 352 -4.60 -17.73 2.33
CA HIS A 352 -4.38 -18.92 1.50
C HIS A 352 -5.46 -19.03 0.39
N THR A 353 -6.73 -18.95 0.78
CA THR A 353 -7.88 -19.10 -0.13
C THR A 353 -7.83 -18.05 -1.24
N GLY A 354 -7.58 -16.79 -0.91
CA GLY A 354 -7.53 -15.70 -1.87
C GLY A 354 -6.37 -15.80 -2.85
N VAL A 355 -5.16 -16.07 -2.34
CA VAL A 355 -3.97 -16.23 -3.19
C VAL A 355 -4.14 -17.38 -4.18
N PHE A 356 -4.60 -18.55 -3.70
CA PHE A 356 -4.85 -19.68 -4.61
C PHE A 356 -6.00 -19.41 -5.59
N HIS A 357 -7.04 -18.70 -5.18
CA HIS A 357 -8.13 -18.31 -6.09
C HIS A 357 -7.62 -17.40 -7.22
N MET A 358 -6.82 -16.40 -6.89
CA MET A 358 -6.35 -15.39 -7.85
C MET A 358 -5.24 -15.88 -8.76
N LEU A 359 -4.30 -16.68 -8.23
CA LEU A 359 -3.05 -17.02 -8.94
C LEU A 359 -3.00 -18.45 -9.48
N SER A 360 -3.86 -19.36 -9.00
CA SER A 360 -3.91 -20.72 -9.54
C SER A 360 -5.00 -20.87 -10.60
N LYS A 361 -4.78 -21.81 -11.49
CA LYS A 361 -5.82 -22.24 -12.44
C LYS A 361 -6.75 -23.26 -11.77
N ASP A 362 -8.00 -23.25 -12.16
CA ASP A 362 -8.94 -24.30 -11.79
C ASP A 362 -8.47 -25.64 -12.35
N PRO A 363 -8.27 -26.68 -11.52
CA PRO A 363 -7.74 -27.96 -11.99
C PRO A 363 -8.66 -28.67 -13.00
N ALA A 364 -9.98 -28.44 -12.92
CA ALA A 364 -10.95 -29.08 -13.81
C ALA A 364 -11.02 -28.41 -15.19
N THR A 365 -10.85 -27.09 -15.24
CA THR A 365 -11.02 -26.30 -16.49
C THR A 365 -9.73 -25.77 -17.08
N GLY A 366 -8.62 -25.76 -16.33
CA GLY A 366 -7.35 -25.16 -16.70
C GLY A 366 -7.39 -23.63 -16.85
N LYS A 367 -8.54 -22.98 -16.57
CA LYS A 367 -8.74 -21.53 -16.67
C LYS A 367 -8.52 -20.85 -15.33
N ARG A 368 -8.30 -19.52 -15.34
CA ARG A 368 -8.30 -18.72 -14.12
C ARG A 368 -9.66 -18.83 -13.43
N ARG A 369 -9.65 -18.93 -12.12
CA ARG A 369 -10.87 -18.91 -11.31
C ARG A 369 -11.53 -17.54 -11.43
N THR A 370 -12.84 -17.52 -11.41
CA THR A 370 -13.67 -16.30 -11.47
C THR A 370 -14.65 -16.28 -10.31
N GLY A 371 -15.22 -15.11 -10.04
CA GLY A 371 -16.17 -14.92 -8.96
C GLY A 371 -15.51 -14.70 -7.60
N ARG A 372 -16.33 -14.72 -6.57
CA ARG A 372 -15.89 -14.50 -5.17
C ARG A 372 -15.18 -15.73 -4.63
N PRO A 373 -14.00 -15.56 -3.98
CA PRO A 373 -13.35 -16.65 -3.27
C PRO A 373 -14.24 -17.20 -2.14
N ALA A 374 -14.02 -18.45 -1.75
CA ALA A 374 -14.76 -19.11 -0.67
C ALA A 374 -14.24 -18.65 0.70
N TRP A 375 -14.51 -17.39 1.05
CA TRP A 375 -14.10 -16.81 2.33
C TRP A 375 -14.68 -17.56 3.54
N ASN A 376 -13.92 -17.65 4.61
CA ASN A 376 -14.37 -18.22 5.88
C ASN A 376 -13.84 -17.41 7.08
N PRO A 377 -14.73 -16.66 7.78
CA PRO A 377 -16.18 -16.54 7.59
C PRO A 377 -16.59 -15.90 6.26
N ALA A 378 -17.77 -16.29 5.76
CA ALA A 378 -18.28 -15.81 4.48
C ALA A 378 -18.94 -14.43 4.56
N ARG A 379 -19.36 -13.99 5.75
CA ARG A 379 -20.14 -12.78 5.98
C ARG A 379 -19.42 -11.86 6.97
N LEU A 380 -19.65 -10.55 6.85
CA LEU A 380 -19.08 -9.55 7.76
C LEU A 380 -19.52 -9.78 9.21
N GLU A 381 -20.80 -10.08 9.43
CA GLU A 381 -21.39 -10.26 10.74
C GLU A 381 -20.80 -11.44 11.52
N ASP A 382 -20.21 -12.41 10.80
CA ASP A 382 -19.58 -13.58 11.39
C ASP A 382 -18.13 -13.33 11.84
N VAL A 383 -17.59 -12.12 11.59
CA VAL A 383 -16.28 -11.66 12.07
C VAL A 383 -16.48 -10.66 13.20
N SER A 384 -16.25 -11.06 14.45
CA SER A 384 -16.41 -10.15 15.59
C SER A 384 -15.26 -9.14 15.67
N ASP A 385 -15.56 -7.90 16.10
CA ASP A 385 -14.55 -6.87 16.33
C ASP A 385 -13.59 -7.26 17.46
N GLU A 386 -14.06 -8.07 18.42
CA GLU A 386 -13.23 -8.62 19.48
C GLU A 386 -12.18 -9.58 18.90
N SER A 387 -12.56 -10.47 17.98
CA SER A 387 -11.60 -11.36 17.30
C SER A 387 -10.56 -10.58 16.50
N VAL A 388 -10.97 -9.51 15.81
CA VAL A 388 -10.05 -8.64 15.09
C VAL A 388 -9.05 -7.98 16.04
N ARG A 389 -9.52 -7.44 17.18
CA ARG A 389 -8.62 -6.82 18.17
C ARG A 389 -7.63 -7.82 18.75
N ASN A 390 -8.13 -8.96 19.19
CA ASN A 390 -7.33 -9.92 19.94
C ASN A 390 -6.36 -10.73 19.09
N LEU A 391 -6.66 -10.92 17.81
CA LEU A 391 -5.84 -11.73 16.91
C LEU A 391 -4.86 -10.90 16.07
N PHE A 392 -5.21 -9.67 15.69
CA PHE A 392 -4.45 -8.90 14.71
C PHE A 392 -3.81 -7.63 15.28
N PHE A 393 -4.24 -7.17 16.46
CA PHE A 393 -3.77 -5.93 17.09
C PHE A 393 -3.47 -6.10 18.59
N CYS A 394 -3.20 -7.32 19.03
CA CYS A 394 -2.77 -7.58 20.38
C CYS A 394 -1.28 -7.26 20.57
N ASP A 395 -0.90 -6.83 21.76
CA ASP A 395 0.51 -6.88 22.15
C ASP A 395 0.96 -8.33 22.42
N ALA A 396 2.27 -8.53 22.45
CA ALA A 396 2.86 -9.86 22.66
C ALA A 396 2.42 -10.49 24.00
N GLU A 397 2.13 -9.70 25.03
CA GLU A 397 1.67 -10.17 26.33
C GLU A 397 0.21 -10.63 26.27
N THR A 398 -0.63 -9.90 25.56
CA THR A 398 -2.04 -10.27 25.31
C THR A 398 -2.13 -11.52 24.43
N ALA A 399 -1.29 -11.62 23.41
CA ALA A 399 -1.18 -12.83 22.59
C ALA A 399 -0.78 -14.06 23.41
N TYR A 400 0.20 -13.93 24.30
CA TYR A 400 0.62 -15.00 25.20
C TYR A 400 -0.49 -15.43 26.17
N ARG A 401 -1.19 -14.46 26.79
CA ARG A 401 -2.30 -14.74 27.73
C ARG A 401 -3.52 -15.38 27.07
N SER A 402 -3.77 -15.08 25.80
CA SER A 402 -4.86 -15.69 25.04
C SER A 402 -4.51 -17.08 24.48
N GLY A 403 -3.32 -17.59 24.77
CA GLY A 403 -2.84 -18.88 24.25
C GLY A 403 -2.39 -18.80 22.77
N LEU A 404 -2.42 -17.62 22.17
CA LEU A 404 -1.87 -17.36 20.86
C LEU A 404 -0.34 -17.35 20.95
N GLN A 405 0.30 -18.39 20.41
CA GLN A 405 1.76 -18.40 20.23
C GLN A 405 2.13 -17.62 18.96
N LEU A 406 1.67 -16.38 18.85
CA LEU A 406 1.99 -15.54 17.70
C LEU A 406 3.50 -15.24 17.72
N ARG A 407 4.19 -15.72 16.70
CA ARG A 407 5.62 -15.47 16.52
C ARG A 407 5.77 -14.27 15.61
N VAL A 408 6.13 -13.16 16.20
CA VAL A 408 6.45 -11.95 15.47
C VAL A 408 7.98 -11.87 15.35
N PRO A 409 8.55 -11.88 14.14
CA PRO A 409 9.99 -11.70 13.94
C PRO A 409 10.45 -10.35 14.48
N THR A 410 11.72 -10.26 14.85
CA THR A 410 12.35 -8.97 15.20
C THR A 410 12.61 -8.18 13.92
N LEU A 411 12.28 -6.89 13.94
CA LEU A 411 12.67 -5.96 12.87
C LEU A 411 14.10 -5.46 13.16
N GLU A 412 15.08 -6.24 12.74
CA GLU A 412 16.50 -5.92 12.93
C GLU A 412 16.87 -4.61 12.22
N GLY A 413 17.49 -3.68 12.94
CA GLY A 413 17.87 -2.37 12.39
C GLY A 413 16.80 -1.28 12.51
N MET A 414 15.57 -1.62 12.94
CA MET A 414 14.56 -0.63 13.30
C MET A 414 14.64 -0.26 14.79
N PRO A 415 14.24 0.98 15.16
CA PRO A 415 14.13 1.34 16.56
C PRO A 415 13.14 0.42 17.28
N PRO A 416 13.42 0.01 18.53
CA PRO A 416 12.44 -0.72 19.33
C PRO A 416 11.20 0.14 19.58
N LEU A 417 10.05 -0.51 19.77
CA LEU A 417 8.84 0.20 20.22
C LEU A 417 9.13 0.95 21.52
N PRO A 418 8.65 2.21 21.66
CA PRO A 418 8.79 2.96 22.89
C PRO A 418 8.22 2.19 24.08
N ARG A 419 9.01 1.96 25.14
CA ARG A 419 8.54 1.31 26.36
C ARG A 419 7.43 2.16 26.98
N GLY A 420 6.26 1.57 27.26
CA GLY A 420 5.16 2.20 27.99
C GLY A 420 4.06 2.85 27.15
N ARG A 421 4.08 2.76 25.83
CA ARG A 421 2.86 2.95 25.04
C ARG A 421 2.11 1.62 24.99
N ASP A 422 1.32 1.42 26.02
CA ASP A 422 0.34 0.37 26.15
C ASP A 422 -0.57 0.38 24.91
N ALA A 423 -0.77 -0.78 24.27
CA ALA A 423 -1.83 -0.98 23.27
C ALA A 423 -3.23 -0.57 23.78
N ARG A 424 -3.35 -0.23 25.06
CA ARG A 424 -4.53 0.31 25.74
C ARG A 424 -4.93 1.73 25.32
N ARG A 425 -4.09 2.50 24.60
CA ARG A 425 -4.47 3.86 24.12
C ARG A 425 -5.20 3.84 22.77
N ILE A 426 -5.41 2.67 22.19
CA ILE A 426 -6.34 2.48 21.06
C ILE A 426 -7.69 2.05 21.66
N ARG A 427 -8.13 2.71 22.69
CA ARG A 427 -9.48 2.60 23.23
C ARG A 427 -10.27 3.81 22.77
N ASP A 428 -11.41 3.49 22.16
CA ASP A 428 -12.55 4.31 21.75
C ASP A 428 -12.41 5.02 20.39
#